data_aa0e0fa7adadef83ba82cf576e169b63
#
_entry.id   aa0e0fa7adadef83ba82cf576e169b63
#
_cell.length_a   1.000
_cell.length_b   1.000
_cell.length_c   1.000
_cell.angle_alpha   90.00
_cell.angle_beta   90.00
_cell.angle_gamma   90.00
#
_symmetry.space_group_name_H-M   'P 1'
#
loop_
_entity.id
_entity.type
_entity.pdbx_description
1 polymer ?
#
loop_
_entity_poly.entity_id
_entity_poly.type
_entity_poly.pdbx_seq_one_letter_code
_entity_poly.pdbx_strand_id
1 'polypeptide(L)'
;MDNLQNYKQQWFDFVDYTPHSGQKLLHNPPTGEYHSDSNPDGARFIVACCGRRFGKSYSAAREAEVVVTQANKVVWIVAPSYNTSEKIFRIVYDELVVQKGYKPSHYSHKEQILKFNWAGGQSIICGKSAEHPSGLIGEGCDLVILDESSKIPNLKRIWEMYIRPTLSDKKGRAIFISTPDGYGTFYELYLRGKTQKNWYSFNS
;
A
#
# COMPACT_ATOMS: atom_id res chain seq x y z
N MET A 1 4.28 -20.35 3.76
CA MET A 1 3.00 -19.61 3.71
C MET A 1 2.66 -18.94 5.01
N ASP A 2 3.12 -19.48 6.12
CA ASP A 2 2.48 -19.18 7.40
C ASP A 2 2.95 -17.92 8.12
N ASN A 3 4.10 -17.35 7.76
CA ASN A 3 4.70 -16.32 8.61
C ASN A 3 4.09 -14.92 8.40
N LEU A 4 3.93 -14.43 7.17
CA LEU A 4 3.40 -13.09 6.92
C LEU A 4 1.89 -13.00 7.16
N GLN A 5 1.11 -13.99 6.74
CA GLN A 5 -0.33 -14.02 6.98
C GLN A 5 -0.64 -14.15 8.48
N ASN A 6 0.14 -14.98 9.19
CA ASN A 6 0.01 -15.10 10.64
C ASN A 6 0.38 -13.79 11.35
N TYR A 7 1.49 -13.14 10.94
CA TYR A 7 1.88 -11.83 11.46
C TYR A 7 0.83 -10.76 11.20
N LYS A 8 0.24 -10.74 9.98
CA LYS A 8 -0.83 -9.81 9.61
C LYS A 8 -2.06 -10.00 10.50
N GLN A 9 -2.49 -11.24 10.74
CA GLN A 9 -3.62 -11.52 11.60
C GLN A 9 -3.34 -11.10 13.04
N GLN A 10 -2.17 -11.43 13.58
CA GLN A 10 -1.74 -10.99 14.92
C GLN A 10 -1.73 -9.47 15.04
N TRP A 11 -1.27 -8.76 13.99
CA TRP A 11 -1.31 -7.31 13.96
C TRP A 11 -2.74 -6.77 13.98
N PHE A 12 -3.63 -7.34 13.17
CA PHE A 12 -5.04 -6.93 13.12
C PHE A 12 -5.74 -7.14 14.46
N ASP A 13 -5.49 -8.28 15.11
CA ASP A 13 -6.02 -8.54 16.46
C ASP A 13 -5.46 -7.55 17.49
N PHE A 14 -4.17 -7.21 17.40
CA PHE A 14 -3.53 -6.25 18.30
C PHE A 14 -4.08 -4.82 18.16
N VAL A 15 -4.51 -4.42 16.97
CA VAL A 15 -5.08 -3.09 16.72
C VAL A 15 -6.62 -3.09 16.70
N ASP A 16 -7.25 -4.17 17.17
CA ASP A 16 -8.71 -4.36 17.18
C ASP A 16 -9.37 -4.11 15.82
N TYR A 17 -8.70 -4.54 14.74
CA TYR A 17 -9.20 -4.37 13.38
C TYR A 17 -9.81 -5.65 12.84
N THR A 18 -11.11 -5.61 12.56
CA THR A 18 -11.82 -6.71 11.90
C THR A 18 -12.28 -6.28 10.50
N PRO A 19 -11.59 -6.74 9.43
CA PRO A 19 -11.98 -6.40 8.08
C PRO A 19 -13.32 -7.01 7.70
N HIS A 20 -14.22 -6.24 7.10
CA HIS A 20 -15.44 -6.79 6.49
C HIS A 20 -15.09 -7.59 5.21
N SER A 21 -16.08 -8.32 4.65
CA SER A 21 -15.86 -9.25 3.52
C SER A 21 -15.13 -8.63 2.32
N GLY A 22 -15.48 -7.39 1.94
CA GLY A 22 -14.82 -6.69 0.84
C GLY A 22 -13.38 -6.28 1.16
N GLN A 23 -13.10 -5.84 2.40
CA GLN A 23 -11.74 -5.49 2.83
C GLN A 23 -10.82 -6.71 2.90
N LYS A 24 -11.37 -7.89 3.23
CA LYS A 24 -10.61 -9.15 3.19
C LYS A 24 -10.01 -9.44 1.81
N LEU A 25 -10.66 -9.01 0.73
CA LEU A 25 -10.12 -9.15 -0.64
C LEU A 25 -8.85 -8.30 -0.88
N LEU A 26 -8.70 -7.19 -0.17
CA LEU A 26 -7.48 -6.40 -0.21
C LEU A 26 -6.37 -7.04 0.62
N HIS A 27 -6.71 -7.55 1.79
CA HIS A 27 -5.75 -8.13 2.72
C HIS A 27 -5.28 -9.52 2.31
N ASN A 28 -6.20 -10.32 1.82
CA ASN A 28 -5.97 -11.72 1.45
C ASN A 28 -6.57 -11.98 0.07
N PRO A 29 -5.92 -11.46 -0.99
CA PRO A 29 -6.39 -11.71 -2.35
C PRO A 29 -6.39 -13.22 -2.61
N PRO A 30 -7.44 -13.75 -3.25
CA PRO A 30 -7.51 -15.17 -3.55
C PRO A 30 -6.33 -15.60 -4.39
N THR A 31 -5.83 -16.80 -4.10
CA THR A 31 -4.84 -17.49 -4.94
C THR A 31 -5.58 -18.24 -6.03
N GLY A 32 -5.06 -18.27 -7.25
CA GLY A 32 -5.73 -18.94 -8.36
C GLY A 32 -4.85 -19.04 -9.59
N GLU A 33 -5.42 -19.44 -10.71
CA GLU A 33 -4.72 -19.73 -11.97
C GLU A 33 -3.85 -18.56 -12.46
N TYR A 34 -4.21 -17.34 -12.12
CA TYR A 34 -3.46 -16.12 -12.44
C TYR A 34 -2.53 -15.65 -11.31
N HIS A 35 -2.57 -16.30 -10.15
CA HIS A 35 -1.73 -15.99 -9.00
C HIS A 35 -0.65 -17.05 -8.91
N SER A 36 0.61 -16.65 -9.04
CA SER A 36 1.71 -17.60 -9.12
C SER A 36 1.97 -18.30 -7.79
N ASP A 37 2.27 -19.60 -7.83
CA ASP A 37 2.77 -20.39 -6.69
C ASP A 37 4.05 -19.80 -6.07
N SER A 38 4.75 -18.92 -6.81
CA SER A 38 5.92 -18.21 -6.34
C SER A 38 5.59 -17.00 -5.45
N ASN A 39 4.32 -16.64 -5.29
CA ASN A 39 3.87 -15.59 -4.38
C ASN A 39 2.83 -16.14 -3.39
N PRO A 40 3.28 -16.84 -2.35
CA PRO A 40 2.40 -17.47 -1.35
C PRO A 40 1.53 -16.45 -0.60
N ASP A 41 1.91 -15.18 -0.61
CA ASP A 41 1.18 -14.09 0.05
C ASP A 41 0.07 -13.50 -0.84
N GLY A 42 -0.26 -14.15 -1.95
CA GLY A 42 -1.27 -13.69 -2.90
C GLY A 42 -0.72 -12.77 -3.99
N ALA A 43 -1.57 -11.97 -4.62
CA ALA A 43 -1.18 -11.09 -5.70
C ALA A 43 -0.18 -10.02 -5.26
N ARG A 44 0.86 -9.82 -6.05
CA ARG A 44 1.86 -8.77 -5.82
C ARG A 44 1.28 -7.37 -6.05
N PHE A 45 0.35 -7.25 -7.00
CA PHE A 45 -0.28 -5.99 -7.37
C PHE A 45 -1.80 -6.09 -7.24
N ILE A 46 -2.38 -5.25 -6.40
CA ILE A 46 -3.80 -5.27 -6.08
C ILE A 46 -4.45 -3.98 -6.57
N VAL A 47 -5.58 -4.08 -7.26
CA VAL A 47 -6.37 -2.93 -7.71
C VAL A 47 -7.77 -3.01 -7.09
N ALA A 48 -8.03 -2.14 -6.12
CA ALA A 48 -9.31 -2.05 -5.42
C ALA A 48 -10.12 -0.86 -5.96
N CYS A 49 -11.10 -1.14 -6.80
CA CYS A 49 -12.03 -0.18 -7.36
C CYS A 49 -13.31 -0.17 -6.53
N CYS A 50 -13.37 0.64 -5.48
CA CYS A 50 -14.45 0.58 -4.50
C CYS A 50 -15.11 1.94 -4.30
N GLY A 51 -16.41 1.93 -3.98
CA GLY A 51 -17.19 3.12 -3.71
C GLY A 51 -16.66 3.96 -2.55
N ARG A 52 -17.27 5.13 -2.36
CA ARG A 52 -17.01 5.96 -1.16
C ARG A 52 -17.48 5.21 0.09
N ARG A 53 -16.85 5.48 1.23
CA ARG A 53 -17.14 4.86 2.54
C ARG A 53 -16.86 3.34 2.65
N PHE A 54 -16.26 2.74 1.64
CA PHE A 54 -15.80 1.35 1.71
C PHE A 54 -14.71 1.13 2.79
N GLY A 55 -13.98 2.15 3.17
CA GLY A 55 -12.83 2.03 4.08
C GLY A 55 -11.50 1.74 3.38
N LYS A 56 -11.37 2.05 2.08
CA LYS A 56 -10.15 1.84 1.27
C LYS A 56 -8.88 2.34 1.95
N SER A 57 -8.86 3.62 2.32
CA SER A 57 -7.68 4.26 2.92
C SER A 57 -7.35 3.65 4.28
N TYR A 58 -8.36 3.26 5.05
CA TYR A 58 -8.18 2.59 6.33
C TYR A 58 -7.57 1.20 6.17
N SER A 59 -8.10 0.39 5.24
CA SER A 59 -7.53 -0.94 4.93
C SER A 59 -6.10 -0.84 4.40
N ALA A 60 -5.82 0.14 3.53
CA ALA A 60 -4.48 0.37 3.01
C ALA A 60 -3.50 0.80 4.12
N ALA A 61 -3.95 1.61 5.08
CA ALA A 61 -3.16 1.96 6.27
C ALA A 61 -2.79 0.71 7.08
N ARG A 62 -3.72 -0.22 7.28
CA ARG A 62 -3.44 -1.51 7.97
C ARG A 62 -2.36 -2.34 7.25
N GLU A 63 -2.37 -2.38 5.90
CA GLU A 63 -1.28 -3.00 5.14
C GLU A 63 0.06 -2.29 5.33
N ALA A 64 0.06 -0.95 5.37
CA ALA A 64 1.28 -0.17 5.64
C ALA A 64 1.84 -0.45 7.04
N GLU A 65 0.98 -0.52 8.04
CA GLU A 65 1.37 -0.82 9.43
C GLU A 65 2.00 -2.21 9.55
N VAL A 66 1.37 -3.23 8.97
CA VAL A 66 1.91 -4.60 8.93
C VAL A 66 3.34 -4.63 8.37
N VAL A 67 3.61 -3.82 7.35
CA VAL A 67 4.95 -3.77 6.73
C VAL A 67 5.91 -2.94 7.56
N VAL A 68 5.56 -1.72 7.96
CA VAL A 68 6.51 -0.81 8.63
C VAL A 68 6.86 -1.22 10.06
N THR A 69 6.08 -2.09 10.68
CA THR A 69 6.38 -2.68 12.00
C THR A 69 7.38 -3.84 11.96
N GLN A 70 7.84 -4.21 10.77
CA GLN A 70 8.97 -5.12 10.56
C GLN A 70 10.26 -4.34 10.28
N ALA A 71 11.42 -4.89 10.60
CA ALA A 71 12.71 -4.23 10.37
C ALA A 71 13.08 -4.12 8.88
N ASN A 72 13.81 -3.05 8.52
CA ASN A 72 14.35 -2.80 7.18
C ASN A 72 13.28 -2.66 6.08
N LYS A 73 12.12 -2.12 6.43
CA LYS A 73 11.01 -1.94 5.48
C LYS A 73 10.85 -0.51 5.02
N VAL A 74 10.50 -0.35 3.76
CA VAL A 74 10.21 0.95 3.13
C VAL A 74 8.81 0.91 2.55
N VAL A 75 7.97 1.83 3.02
CA VAL A 75 6.58 1.99 2.58
C VAL A 75 6.39 3.39 1.99
N TRP A 76 5.83 3.47 0.80
CA TRP A 76 5.40 4.73 0.22
C TRP A 76 3.88 4.81 0.10
N ILE A 77 3.34 5.95 0.46
CA ILE A 77 1.96 6.35 0.21
C ILE A 77 2.00 7.40 -0.89
N VAL A 78 1.65 7.02 -2.11
CA VAL A 78 1.64 7.89 -3.29
C VAL A 78 0.21 8.32 -3.58
N ALA A 79 -0.01 9.61 -3.77
CA ALA A 79 -1.32 10.16 -4.10
C ALA A 79 -1.19 11.28 -5.14
N PRO A 80 -2.28 11.78 -5.73
CA PRO A 80 -2.21 12.94 -6.63
C PRO A 80 -1.46 14.12 -6.02
N SER A 81 -1.72 14.44 -4.76
CA SER A 81 -1.05 15.52 -4.03
C SER A 81 -0.63 15.09 -2.62
N TYR A 82 0.24 15.84 -1.98
CA TYR A 82 0.62 15.61 -0.57
C TYR A 82 -0.57 15.65 0.39
N ASN A 83 -1.52 16.55 0.17
CA ASN A 83 -2.74 16.64 1.00
C ASN A 83 -3.58 15.34 0.93
N THR A 84 -3.53 14.63 -0.19
CA THR A 84 -4.25 13.36 -0.35
C THR A 84 -3.51 12.22 0.34
N SER A 85 -2.18 12.14 0.21
CA SER A 85 -1.37 11.10 0.86
C SER A 85 -1.38 11.22 2.39
N GLU A 86 -1.54 12.45 2.91
CA GLU A 86 -1.62 12.73 4.34
C GLU A 86 -2.69 11.90 5.07
N LYS A 87 -3.82 11.64 4.40
CA LYS A 87 -4.91 10.88 5.00
C LYS A 87 -4.47 9.50 5.51
N ILE A 88 -3.84 8.70 4.65
CA ILE A 88 -3.34 7.36 5.04
C ILE A 88 -2.16 7.50 6.00
N PHE A 89 -1.25 8.42 5.73
CA PHE A 89 -0.09 8.68 6.59
C PHE A 89 -0.52 9.00 8.03
N ARG A 90 -1.56 9.83 8.19
CA ARG A 90 -2.10 10.20 9.50
C ARG A 90 -2.76 9.02 10.21
N ILE A 91 -3.51 8.18 9.50
CA ILE A 91 -4.09 6.96 10.10
C ILE A 91 -2.98 6.08 10.68
N VAL A 92 -1.88 5.87 9.94
CA VAL A 92 -0.74 5.08 10.41
C VAL A 92 -0.06 5.75 11.61
N TYR A 93 0.14 7.06 11.56
CA TYR A 93 0.73 7.80 12.68
C TYR A 93 -0.14 7.70 13.94
N ASP A 94 -1.44 7.96 13.82
CA ASP A 94 -2.36 7.91 14.95
C ASP A 94 -2.39 6.51 15.57
N GLU A 95 -2.42 5.46 14.76
CA GLU A 95 -2.40 4.09 15.28
C GLU A 95 -1.09 3.76 15.97
N LEU A 96 0.04 3.90 15.27
CA LEU A 96 1.32 3.45 15.79
C LEU A 96 1.82 4.32 16.95
N VAL A 97 1.72 5.63 16.80
CA VAL A 97 2.34 6.57 17.76
C VAL A 97 1.37 6.96 18.87
N VAL A 98 0.14 7.34 18.52
CA VAL A 98 -0.82 7.84 19.49
C VAL A 98 -1.49 6.71 20.26
N GLN A 99 -2.01 5.70 19.56
CA GLN A 99 -2.77 4.60 20.18
C GLN A 99 -1.86 3.53 20.79
N LYS A 100 -0.85 3.07 20.05
CA LYS A 100 0.03 1.98 20.48
C LYS A 100 1.33 2.44 21.16
N GLY A 101 1.59 3.75 21.17
CA GLY A 101 2.71 4.33 21.93
C GLY A 101 4.11 4.02 21.36
N TYR A 102 4.23 3.56 20.10
CA TYR A 102 5.53 3.39 19.48
C TYR A 102 6.25 4.73 19.36
N LYS A 103 7.54 4.74 19.71
CA LYS A 103 8.36 5.96 19.63
C LYS A 103 9.09 6.00 18.30
N PRO A 104 8.77 6.95 17.40
CA PRO A 104 9.50 7.10 16.16
C PRO A 104 10.92 7.62 16.43
N SER A 105 11.89 7.14 15.67
CA SER A 105 13.25 7.70 15.65
C SER A 105 13.33 9.01 14.86
N HIS A 106 12.37 9.22 13.94
CA HIS A 106 12.19 10.47 13.21
C HIS A 106 10.73 10.64 12.82
N TYR A 107 10.22 11.87 12.93
CA TYR A 107 8.89 12.26 12.47
C TYR A 107 8.93 13.66 11.89
N SER A 108 8.42 13.80 10.68
CA SER A 108 8.18 15.09 10.02
C SER A 108 6.79 15.09 9.40
N HIS A 109 5.87 15.85 9.99
CA HIS A 109 4.52 16.01 9.43
C HIS A 109 4.57 16.71 8.07
N LYS A 110 5.39 17.76 7.95
CA LYS A 110 5.53 18.55 6.71
C LYS A 110 6.01 17.71 5.53
N GLU A 111 6.98 16.83 5.79
CA GLU A 111 7.56 15.96 4.76
C GLU A 111 6.83 14.62 4.67
N GLN A 112 5.89 14.37 5.58
CA GLN A 112 5.20 13.08 5.74
C GLN A 112 6.19 11.90 5.82
N ILE A 113 7.14 12.01 6.74
CA ILE A 113 8.14 10.97 6.99
C ILE A 113 8.01 10.49 8.43
N LEU A 114 7.95 9.17 8.59
CA LEU A 114 7.94 8.51 9.90
C LEU A 114 8.93 7.35 9.85
N LYS A 115 9.86 7.30 10.81
CA LYS A 115 10.89 6.25 10.89
C LYS A 115 10.86 5.59 12.25
N PHE A 116 11.03 4.27 12.25
CA PHE A 116 11.16 3.47 13.45
C PHE A 116 12.44 2.66 13.45
N ASN A 117 13.11 2.58 14.59
CA ASN A 117 14.24 1.68 14.79
C ASN A 117 13.74 0.41 15.46
N TRP A 118 13.82 -0.71 14.76
CA TRP A 118 13.51 -2.04 15.25
C TRP A 118 14.78 -2.83 15.55
N ALA A 119 14.66 -3.91 16.32
CA ALA A 119 15.74 -4.88 16.42
C ALA A 119 16.00 -5.47 15.01
N GLY A 120 17.14 -5.12 14.42
CA GLY A 120 17.50 -5.57 13.07
C GLY A 120 17.46 -4.50 11.98
N GLY A 121 17.06 -3.26 12.30
CA GLY A 121 17.18 -2.14 11.34
C GLY A 121 16.06 -1.12 11.38
N GLN A 122 16.19 -0.09 10.55
CA GLN A 122 15.25 1.02 10.49
C GLN A 122 14.20 0.77 9.40
N SER A 123 12.95 1.08 9.71
CA SER A 123 11.86 1.09 8.75
C SER A 123 11.31 2.49 8.56
N ILE A 124 10.82 2.77 7.36
CA ILE A 124 10.43 4.11 6.92
C ILE A 124 9.07 4.03 6.23
N ILE A 125 8.19 4.98 6.55
CA ILE A 125 7.00 5.25 5.77
C ILE A 125 7.00 6.72 5.33
N CYS A 126 6.73 6.96 4.04
CA CYS A 126 6.73 8.29 3.45
C CYS A 126 5.45 8.55 2.64
N GLY A 127 4.85 9.73 2.84
CA GLY A 127 3.89 10.30 1.90
C GLY A 127 4.61 10.93 0.69
N LYS A 128 4.06 10.72 -0.50
CA LYS A 128 4.63 11.20 -1.78
C LYS A 128 3.53 11.78 -2.67
N SER A 129 3.85 12.81 -3.43
CA SER A 129 2.95 13.39 -4.44
C SER A 129 3.35 12.95 -5.85
N ALA A 130 2.38 12.52 -6.63
CA ALA A 130 2.56 12.22 -8.05
C ALA A 130 2.74 13.47 -8.91
N GLU A 131 2.39 14.66 -8.41
CA GLU A 131 2.69 15.94 -9.07
C GLU A 131 4.19 16.22 -9.16
N HIS A 132 4.99 15.59 -8.28
CA HIS A 132 6.44 15.73 -8.23
C HIS A 132 7.13 14.38 -8.47
N PRO A 133 7.17 13.86 -9.72
CA PRO A 133 7.69 12.54 -10.02
C PRO A 133 9.16 12.31 -9.64
N SER A 134 9.97 13.39 -9.60
CA SER A 134 11.36 13.30 -9.14
C SER A 134 11.49 12.79 -7.70
N GLY A 135 10.48 13.02 -6.86
CA GLY A 135 10.42 12.49 -5.50
C GLY A 135 10.08 10.98 -5.43
N LEU A 136 9.73 10.37 -6.56
CA LEU A 136 9.44 8.93 -6.69
C LEU A 136 10.65 8.12 -7.19
N ILE A 137 11.83 8.75 -7.24
CA ILE A 137 13.09 8.08 -7.56
C ILE A 137 13.84 7.87 -6.24
N GLY A 138 14.39 6.67 -6.03
CA GLY A 138 15.18 6.42 -4.82
C GLY A 138 15.22 4.95 -4.41
N GLU A 139 15.16 4.73 -3.11
CA GLU A 139 15.31 3.42 -2.49
C GLU A 139 14.25 2.40 -2.92
N GLY A 140 14.64 1.13 -2.95
CA GLY A 140 13.70 0.03 -3.17
C GLY A 140 12.60 -0.01 -2.11
N CYS A 141 11.35 -0.19 -2.52
CA CYS A 141 10.18 -0.24 -1.64
C CYS A 141 9.70 -1.67 -1.41
N ASP A 142 9.25 -1.95 -0.20
CA ASP A 142 8.56 -3.19 0.15
C ASP A 142 7.05 -3.10 -0.14
N LEU A 143 6.47 -1.91 0.03
CA LEU A 143 5.07 -1.64 -0.28
C LEU A 143 4.90 -0.22 -0.82
N VAL A 144 4.14 -0.08 -1.90
CA VAL A 144 3.65 1.21 -2.38
C VAL A 144 2.12 1.17 -2.41
N ILE A 145 1.51 2.13 -1.72
CA ILE A 145 0.07 2.37 -1.76
C ILE A 145 -0.17 3.57 -2.68
N LEU A 146 -0.97 3.40 -3.72
CA LEU A 146 -1.40 4.49 -4.59
C LEU A 146 -2.85 4.84 -4.25
N ASP A 147 -3.04 5.92 -3.49
CA ASP A 147 -4.37 6.41 -3.10
C ASP A 147 -4.95 7.33 -4.17
N GLU A 148 -6.27 7.29 -4.32
CA GLU A 148 -7.01 8.00 -5.37
C GLU A 148 -6.36 7.83 -6.76
N SER A 149 -5.96 6.58 -7.06
CA SER A 149 -5.15 6.23 -8.25
C SER A 149 -5.77 6.69 -9.56
N SER A 150 -7.12 6.69 -9.69
CA SER A 150 -7.81 7.18 -10.90
C SER A 150 -7.56 8.67 -11.18
N LYS A 151 -7.20 9.42 -10.13
CA LYS A 151 -6.94 10.86 -10.21
C LYS A 151 -5.47 11.22 -10.35
N ILE A 152 -4.57 10.24 -10.31
CA ILE A 152 -3.14 10.50 -10.51
C ILE A 152 -2.89 10.90 -11.97
N PRO A 153 -2.38 12.13 -12.24
CA PRO A 153 -2.02 12.54 -13.58
C PRO A 153 -0.99 11.59 -14.19
N ASN A 154 -1.19 11.21 -15.45
CA ASN A 154 -0.24 10.30 -16.14
C ASN A 154 0.08 9.02 -15.36
N LEU A 155 -0.90 8.41 -14.69
CA LEU A 155 -0.74 7.23 -13.85
C LEU A 155 0.08 6.13 -14.53
N LYS A 156 -0.10 5.91 -15.85
CA LYS A 156 0.69 4.93 -16.60
C LYS A 156 2.19 5.22 -16.52
N ARG A 157 2.59 6.46 -16.78
CA ARG A 157 3.98 6.89 -16.69
C ARG A 157 4.51 6.81 -15.26
N ILE A 158 3.72 7.27 -14.28
CA ILE A 158 4.08 7.20 -12.85
C ILE A 158 4.33 5.75 -12.45
N TRP A 159 3.44 4.85 -12.84
CA TRP A 159 3.57 3.43 -12.54
C TRP A 159 4.79 2.79 -13.22
N GLU A 160 4.89 2.91 -14.56
CA GLU A 160 5.87 2.16 -15.33
C GLU A 160 7.29 2.70 -15.19
N MET A 161 7.47 4.03 -15.09
CA MET A 161 8.80 4.66 -15.07
C MET A 161 9.33 4.93 -13.67
N TYR A 162 8.46 5.10 -12.66
CA TYR A 162 8.90 5.49 -11.33
C TYR A 162 8.60 4.43 -10.27
N ILE A 163 7.35 4.00 -10.13
CA ILE A 163 6.94 3.12 -9.01
C ILE A 163 7.38 1.68 -9.24
N ARG A 164 7.06 1.11 -10.39
CA ARG A 164 7.36 -0.31 -10.68
C ARG A 164 8.85 -0.65 -10.56
N PRO A 165 9.80 0.18 -11.02
CA PRO A 165 11.22 -0.06 -10.81
C PRO A 165 11.62 -0.11 -9.33
N THR A 166 11.08 0.76 -8.47
CA THR A 166 11.43 0.77 -7.03
C THR A 166 10.98 -0.50 -6.28
N LEU A 167 10.04 -1.24 -6.87
CA LEU A 167 9.56 -2.50 -6.30
C LEU A 167 10.38 -3.72 -6.74
N SER A 168 11.32 -3.55 -7.69
CA SER A 168 12.00 -4.69 -8.31
C SER A 168 13.00 -5.35 -7.37
N ASP A 169 13.84 -4.58 -6.70
CA ASP A 169 14.95 -5.09 -5.87
C ASP A 169 14.45 -5.88 -4.66
N LYS A 170 13.40 -5.38 -4.02
CA LYS A 170 12.80 -6.00 -2.84
C LYS A 170 11.65 -6.94 -3.15
N LYS A 171 11.31 -7.13 -4.44
CA LYS A 171 10.08 -7.81 -4.88
C LYS A 171 8.84 -7.24 -4.19
N GLY A 172 8.85 -5.93 -3.96
CA GLY A 172 7.82 -5.21 -3.23
C GLY A 172 6.44 -5.28 -3.89
N ARG A 173 5.41 -4.98 -3.12
CA ARG A 173 4.00 -5.02 -3.51
C ARG A 173 3.47 -3.63 -3.83
N ALA A 174 2.42 -3.53 -4.67
CA ALA A 174 1.66 -2.30 -4.85
C ALA A 174 0.16 -2.52 -4.65
N ILE A 175 -0.48 -1.54 -4.01
CA ILE A 175 -1.92 -1.50 -3.79
C ILE A 175 -2.46 -0.20 -4.39
N PHE A 176 -3.28 -0.33 -5.42
CA PHE A 176 -3.98 0.78 -6.06
C PHE A 176 -5.39 0.85 -5.49
N ILE A 177 -5.74 1.95 -4.87
CA ILE A 177 -7.09 2.17 -4.35
C ILE A 177 -7.69 3.42 -4.96
N SER A 178 -8.91 3.35 -5.44
CA SER A 178 -9.65 4.49 -5.95
C SER A 178 -11.16 4.23 -6.03
N THR A 179 -11.92 5.30 -6.20
CA THR A 179 -13.28 5.22 -6.73
C THR A 179 -13.23 5.07 -8.25
N PRO A 180 -14.25 4.46 -8.89
CA PRO A 180 -14.36 4.43 -10.34
C PRO A 180 -14.33 5.86 -10.92
N ASP A 181 -13.55 6.05 -11.99
CA ASP A 181 -13.44 7.33 -12.70
C ASP A 181 -13.13 7.09 -14.19
N GLY A 182 -14.11 6.65 -14.92
CA GLY A 182 -14.01 6.38 -16.36
C GLY A 182 -13.11 5.17 -16.73
N TYR A 183 -12.70 5.16 -18.01
CA TYR A 183 -11.96 4.04 -18.64
C TYR A 183 -10.47 4.36 -18.86
N GLY A 184 -9.88 5.19 -18.01
CA GLY A 184 -8.45 5.55 -18.07
C GLY A 184 -7.50 4.47 -17.60
N THR A 185 -6.25 4.84 -17.35
CA THR A 185 -5.18 3.89 -16.94
C THR A 185 -5.53 3.08 -15.68
N PHE A 186 -6.27 3.65 -14.73
CA PHE A 186 -6.70 2.89 -13.55
C PHE A 186 -7.60 1.71 -13.94
N TYR A 187 -8.48 1.89 -14.92
CA TYR A 187 -9.30 0.81 -15.47
C TYR A 187 -8.46 -0.24 -16.21
N GLU A 188 -7.42 0.19 -16.98
CA GLU A 188 -6.49 -0.75 -17.62
C GLU A 188 -5.77 -1.61 -16.56
N LEU A 189 -5.33 -1.02 -15.45
CA LEU A 189 -4.71 -1.76 -14.34
C LEU A 189 -5.71 -2.72 -13.69
N TYR A 190 -6.98 -2.30 -13.54
CA TYR A 190 -8.04 -3.17 -13.06
C TYR A 190 -8.22 -4.41 -13.96
N LEU A 191 -8.20 -4.24 -15.28
CA LEU A 191 -8.28 -5.37 -16.22
C LEU A 191 -7.07 -6.30 -16.12
N ARG A 192 -5.86 -5.79 -15.82
CA ARG A 192 -4.69 -6.64 -15.56
C ARG A 192 -4.94 -7.60 -14.39
N GLY A 193 -5.66 -7.17 -13.36
CA GLY A 193 -6.03 -8.01 -12.24
C GLY A 193 -6.99 -9.15 -12.58
N LYS A 194 -7.57 -9.15 -13.78
CA LYS A 194 -8.43 -10.22 -14.29
C LYS A 194 -7.70 -11.20 -15.24
N THR A 195 -6.52 -10.81 -15.75
CA THR A 195 -5.89 -11.51 -16.86
C THR A 195 -4.38 -11.79 -16.68
N GLN A 196 -3.73 -11.17 -15.71
CA GLN A 196 -2.28 -11.27 -15.57
C GLN A 196 -1.86 -11.90 -14.24
N LYS A 197 -0.83 -12.75 -14.28
CA LYS A 197 -0.17 -13.29 -13.09
C LYS A 197 0.32 -12.16 -12.19
N ASN A 198 0.31 -12.36 -10.89
CA ASN A 198 0.72 -11.41 -9.85
C ASN A 198 -0.17 -10.17 -9.71
N TRP A 199 -1.27 -10.07 -10.48
CA TRP A 199 -2.26 -9.03 -10.38
C TRP A 199 -3.57 -9.57 -9.83
N TYR A 200 -4.23 -8.80 -9.02
CA TYR A 200 -5.59 -9.07 -8.55
C TYR A 200 -6.40 -7.78 -8.55
N SER A 201 -7.63 -7.85 -8.97
CA SER A 201 -8.54 -6.71 -8.92
C SER A 201 -9.93 -7.11 -8.45
N PHE A 202 -10.52 -6.24 -7.69
CA PHE A 202 -11.90 -6.37 -7.26
C PHE A 202 -12.60 -5.00 -7.25
N ASN A 203 -13.93 -5.04 -7.25
CA ASN A 203 -14.79 -3.87 -7.09
C ASN A 203 -15.83 -4.14 -6.00
N SER A 204 -16.30 -3.06 -5.35
CA SER A 204 -17.32 -3.10 -4.32
C SER A 204 -18.04 -1.74 -4.21
#